data_b72a823b365c76269b34a2cddcfa22d8
#
_entry.id   b72a823b365c76269b34a2cddcfa22d8
#
_cell.length_a   1.000
_cell.length_b   1.000
_cell.length_c   1.000
_cell.angle_alpha   90.00
_cell.angle_beta   90.00
_cell.angle_gamma   90.00
#
_symmetry.space_group_name_H-M   'P 1'
#
loop_
_entity.id
_entity.type
_entity.pdbx_description
1 polymer ?
#
loop_
_entity_poly.entity_id
_entity_poly.type
_entity_poly.pdbx_seq_one_letter_code
_entity_poly.pdbx_strand_id
1 'polypeptide(L)'
;MKRLVICCCAFLSAAAAIRAADWTDRKEYDLVLTIRSESSPEKRLALLDTWTKSYPQTALAHDRRELYLSTYDSMGDKQQMFGVARQMLAAQPDNPVGLYWLTVLAPQQTNANTEIVDAGDKAAHQLLASTNKFFAPDKKPANLSEADWQKQKTSVEVLAQRTEGWANWQRGNFAAASDDLSACLKKDSGNAEVSSWLGIVYGLDTNKQAQAIWYLARATNKDLATPLPDEQRRQVNGMLETVYVSYHGSLEGLDQIRKLTASNAFPPAEFAIDPATVVNARRAEAELSQTNPELAAWLAMRRQLEDANGEKYFASDLQGKPLPQLSGVVLHAVPPRAPKEITVSMTEATLPDITIKLTVPMTSAVHPGVKISFQGNGDSFTKNPFTLVMTADSVQVVSK
;
A
#
# COMPACT_ATOMS: atom_id res chain seq x y z
N MET A 1 0.29 10.56 -21.30
CA MET A 1 -1.12 10.12 -21.46
C MET A 1 -1.81 10.69 -22.72
N LYS A 2 -1.78 11.99 -23.02
CA LYS A 2 -2.51 12.55 -24.19
C LYS A 2 -2.23 11.88 -25.55
N ARG A 3 -1.00 11.45 -25.86
CA ARG A 3 -0.67 10.81 -27.15
C ARG A 3 -1.12 9.33 -27.26
N LEU A 4 -1.21 8.59 -26.17
CA LEU A 4 -1.66 7.20 -26.18
C LEU A 4 -3.19 7.10 -26.29
N VAL A 5 -3.90 8.01 -25.61
CA VAL A 5 -5.37 8.09 -25.61
C VAL A 5 -5.92 8.42 -27.00
N ILE A 6 -5.29 9.38 -27.71
CA ILE A 6 -5.69 9.75 -29.08
C ILE A 6 -5.49 8.58 -30.06
N CYS A 7 -4.44 7.76 -29.85
CA CYS A 7 -4.17 6.63 -30.73
C CYS A 7 -5.22 5.51 -30.56
N CYS A 8 -5.59 5.15 -29.32
CA CYS A 8 -6.59 4.09 -29.09
C CYS A 8 -7.99 4.46 -29.60
N CYS A 9 -8.41 5.72 -29.44
CA CYS A 9 -9.73 6.17 -29.94
C CYS A 9 -9.80 6.21 -31.46
N ALA A 10 -8.73 6.57 -32.14
CA ALA A 10 -8.68 6.62 -33.61
C ALA A 10 -8.86 5.23 -34.27
N PHE A 11 -8.55 4.14 -33.53
CA PHE A 11 -8.68 2.77 -34.05
C PHE A 11 -10.00 2.09 -33.70
N LEU A 12 -10.68 2.55 -32.67
CA LEU A 12 -12.02 2.05 -32.31
C LEU A 12 -13.10 2.71 -33.17
N SER A 13 -12.85 3.89 -33.73
CA SER A 13 -13.66 4.53 -34.74
C SER A 13 -13.28 3.97 -36.12
N ALA A 14 -13.99 2.95 -36.59
CA ALA A 14 -14.00 2.69 -38.03
C ALA A 14 -14.65 3.90 -38.68
N ALA A 15 -13.84 4.78 -39.28
CA ALA A 15 -14.35 5.89 -40.09
C ALA A 15 -15.17 5.27 -41.24
N ALA A 16 -16.46 5.03 -40.98
CA ALA A 16 -17.39 4.68 -42.04
C ALA A 16 -17.35 5.83 -43.02
N ALA A 17 -16.99 5.55 -44.28
CA ALA A 17 -17.07 6.55 -45.33
C ALA A 17 -18.52 7.03 -45.38
N ILE A 18 -18.77 8.28 -44.96
CA ILE A 18 -20.10 8.87 -44.97
C ILE A 18 -20.53 8.94 -46.42
N ARG A 19 -21.55 8.18 -46.76
CA ARG A 19 -22.11 8.12 -48.12
C ARG A 19 -23.04 9.33 -48.35
N ALA A 20 -23.14 9.79 -49.59
CA ALA A 20 -24.06 10.88 -49.95
C ALA A 20 -25.52 10.65 -49.57
N ALA A 21 -25.93 9.39 -49.35
CA ALA A 21 -27.26 9.01 -48.92
C ALA A 21 -27.56 9.19 -47.41
N ASP A 22 -26.56 9.53 -46.60
CA ASP A 22 -26.69 9.62 -45.12
C ASP A 22 -27.11 11.02 -44.66
N TRP A 23 -27.14 12.03 -45.57
CA TRP A 23 -27.48 13.41 -45.26
C TRP A 23 -28.98 13.67 -45.42
N THR A 24 -29.57 14.42 -44.48
CA THR A 24 -30.95 14.83 -44.57
C THR A 24 -31.15 15.82 -45.76
N ASP A 25 -30.21 16.76 -45.88
CA ASP A 25 -30.18 17.73 -46.99
C ASP A 25 -28.75 18.33 -47.17
N ARG A 26 -28.61 19.21 -48.18
CA ARG A 26 -27.33 19.91 -48.45
C ARG A 26 -26.90 20.80 -47.29
N LYS A 27 -27.84 21.40 -46.54
CA LYS A 27 -27.51 22.31 -45.45
C LYS A 27 -26.92 21.55 -44.28
N GLU A 28 -27.41 20.34 -44.02
CA GLU A 28 -26.79 19.48 -43.01
C GLU A 28 -25.34 19.12 -43.36
N TYR A 29 -25.10 18.75 -44.63
CA TYR A 29 -23.75 18.48 -45.12
C TYR A 29 -22.80 19.67 -44.90
N ASP A 30 -23.20 20.89 -45.36
CA ASP A 30 -22.39 22.10 -45.22
C ASP A 30 -22.13 22.49 -43.77
N LEU A 31 -23.13 22.29 -42.87
CA LEU A 31 -22.99 22.48 -41.43
C LEU A 31 -21.96 21.52 -40.80
N VAL A 32 -22.00 20.23 -41.15
CA VAL A 32 -21.06 19.26 -40.62
C VAL A 32 -19.65 19.49 -41.13
N LEU A 33 -19.47 19.94 -42.40
CA LEU A 33 -18.16 20.36 -42.91
C LEU A 33 -17.62 21.53 -42.08
N THR A 34 -18.47 22.52 -41.77
CA THR A 34 -18.11 23.66 -40.91
C THR A 34 -17.70 23.20 -39.51
N ILE A 35 -18.45 22.30 -38.88
CA ILE A 35 -18.13 21.72 -37.57
C ILE A 35 -16.77 21.03 -37.58
N ARG A 36 -16.49 20.21 -38.62
CA ARG A 36 -15.22 19.48 -38.73
C ARG A 36 -14.02 20.38 -38.96
N SER A 37 -14.18 21.51 -39.64
CA SER A 37 -13.13 22.50 -39.93
C SER A 37 -12.93 23.52 -38.79
N GLU A 38 -13.90 23.64 -37.86
CA GLU A 38 -13.77 24.60 -36.75
C GLU A 38 -12.71 24.16 -35.74
N SER A 39 -11.75 25.02 -35.49
CA SER A 39 -10.63 24.76 -34.57
C SER A 39 -10.90 25.14 -33.12
N SER A 40 -11.80 26.14 -32.87
CA SER A 40 -12.19 26.52 -31.52
C SER A 40 -13.19 25.51 -30.95
N PRO A 41 -12.88 24.84 -29.84
CA PRO A 41 -13.82 23.90 -29.22
C PRO A 41 -15.15 24.53 -28.82
N GLU A 42 -15.15 25.78 -28.35
CA GLU A 42 -16.35 26.50 -27.93
C GLU A 42 -17.26 26.81 -29.13
N LYS A 43 -16.68 27.25 -30.27
CA LYS A 43 -17.44 27.48 -31.48
C LYS A 43 -17.95 26.18 -32.09
N ARG A 44 -17.11 25.14 -32.06
CA ARG A 44 -17.51 23.78 -32.50
C ARG A 44 -18.68 23.26 -31.69
N LEU A 45 -18.68 23.47 -30.38
CA LEU A 45 -19.80 23.07 -29.49
C LEU A 45 -21.10 23.79 -29.88
N ALA A 46 -21.06 25.13 -30.13
CA ALA A 46 -22.20 25.90 -30.55
C ALA A 46 -22.78 25.44 -31.92
N LEU A 47 -21.90 25.04 -32.83
CA LEU A 47 -22.31 24.46 -34.12
C LEU A 47 -22.91 23.06 -33.96
N LEU A 48 -22.38 22.25 -33.09
CA LEU A 48 -22.95 20.92 -32.73
C LEU A 48 -24.34 21.05 -32.10
N ASP A 49 -24.54 22.05 -31.24
CA ASP A 49 -25.86 22.33 -30.65
C ASP A 49 -26.84 22.81 -31.74
N THR A 50 -26.38 23.59 -32.68
CA THR A 50 -27.17 24.00 -33.85
C THR A 50 -27.55 22.77 -34.67
N TRP A 51 -26.62 21.86 -34.94
CA TRP A 51 -26.90 20.62 -35.65
C TRP A 51 -27.94 19.76 -34.91
N THR A 52 -27.80 19.65 -33.62
CA THR A 52 -28.73 18.86 -32.77
C THR A 52 -30.14 19.42 -32.81
N LYS A 53 -30.30 20.75 -32.77
CA LYS A 53 -31.61 21.42 -32.85
C LYS A 53 -32.24 21.34 -34.24
N SER A 54 -31.42 21.50 -35.28
CA SER A 54 -31.91 21.55 -36.66
C SER A 54 -32.19 20.18 -37.27
N TYR A 55 -31.43 19.15 -36.81
CA TYR A 55 -31.48 17.80 -37.34
C TYR A 55 -31.59 16.76 -36.23
N PRO A 56 -32.64 16.77 -35.39
CA PRO A 56 -32.75 15.87 -34.22
C PRO A 56 -32.78 14.40 -34.61
N GLN A 57 -33.29 14.05 -35.81
CA GLN A 57 -33.45 12.68 -36.33
C GLN A 57 -32.43 12.33 -37.43
N THR A 58 -31.24 12.93 -37.40
CA THR A 58 -30.22 12.63 -38.42
C THR A 58 -29.79 11.16 -38.38
N ALA A 59 -29.54 10.57 -39.55
CA ALA A 59 -28.88 9.26 -39.65
C ALA A 59 -27.46 9.26 -39.10
N LEU A 60 -26.84 10.45 -39.00
CA LEU A 60 -25.48 10.68 -38.50
C LEU A 60 -25.43 10.93 -36.97
N ALA A 61 -26.43 10.51 -36.24
CA ALA A 61 -26.47 10.70 -34.79
C ALA A 61 -25.28 10.05 -34.05
N HIS A 62 -24.69 9.00 -34.63
CA HIS A 62 -23.46 8.38 -34.10
C HIS A 62 -22.28 9.32 -34.27
N ASP A 63 -22.01 9.79 -35.48
CA ASP A 63 -20.93 10.75 -35.79
C ASP A 63 -21.04 12.03 -34.97
N ARG A 64 -22.27 12.53 -34.78
CA ARG A 64 -22.52 13.70 -33.95
C ARG A 64 -22.08 13.49 -32.51
N ARG A 65 -22.35 12.32 -31.90
CA ARG A 65 -21.88 12.00 -30.53
C ARG A 65 -20.37 11.93 -30.47
N GLU A 66 -19.70 11.35 -31.47
CA GLU A 66 -18.23 11.32 -31.53
C GLU A 66 -17.63 12.73 -31.61
N LEU A 67 -18.24 13.62 -32.38
CA LEU A 67 -17.82 15.03 -32.47
C LEU A 67 -18.02 15.78 -31.16
N TYR A 68 -19.14 15.56 -30.45
CA TYR A 68 -19.32 16.09 -29.10
C TYR A 68 -18.25 15.58 -28.15
N LEU A 69 -17.99 14.28 -28.16
CA LEU A 69 -16.98 13.64 -27.30
C LEU A 69 -15.61 14.25 -27.53
N SER A 70 -15.17 14.37 -28.80
CA SER A 70 -13.87 14.97 -29.15
C SER A 70 -13.80 16.46 -28.83
N THR A 71 -14.91 17.18 -28.91
CA THR A 71 -14.99 18.59 -28.54
C THR A 71 -14.84 18.78 -27.04
N TYR A 72 -15.57 18.01 -26.23
CA TYR A 72 -15.44 18.02 -24.77
C TYR A 72 -14.07 17.55 -24.30
N ASP A 73 -13.44 16.58 -24.97
CA ASP A 73 -12.04 16.19 -24.69
C ASP A 73 -11.08 17.37 -24.90
N SER A 74 -11.26 18.12 -26.00
CA SER A 74 -10.46 19.33 -26.28
C SER A 74 -10.66 20.42 -25.23
N MET A 75 -11.84 20.50 -24.62
CA MET A 75 -12.17 21.43 -23.52
C MET A 75 -11.75 20.88 -22.15
N GLY A 76 -11.41 19.59 -22.02
CA GLY A 76 -11.12 18.92 -20.75
C GLY A 76 -12.36 18.65 -19.88
N ASP A 77 -13.56 18.73 -20.47
CA ASP A 77 -14.84 18.54 -19.76
C ASP A 77 -15.19 17.06 -19.63
N LYS A 78 -14.60 16.42 -18.63
CA LYS A 78 -14.77 14.99 -18.36
C LYS A 78 -16.21 14.61 -17.97
N GLN A 79 -16.95 15.53 -17.37
CA GLN A 79 -18.34 15.29 -16.98
C GLN A 79 -19.23 15.18 -18.21
N GLN A 80 -19.11 16.10 -19.15
CA GLN A 80 -19.86 16.04 -20.41
C GLN A 80 -19.45 14.83 -21.26
N MET A 81 -18.16 14.53 -21.33
CA MET A 81 -17.67 13.32 -22.01
C MET A 81 -18.33 12.06 -21.46
N PHE A 82 -18.42 11.93 -20.12
CA PHE A 82 -19.08 10.80 -19.47
C PHE A 82 -20.56 10.71 -19.85
N GLY A 83 -21.26 11.85 -19.90
CA GLY A 83 -22.66 11.93 -20.35
C GLY A 83 -22.84 11.47 -21.79
N VAL A 84 -21.97 11.93 -22.71
CA VAL A 84 -22.00 11.51 -24.13
C VAL A 84 -21.70 10.03 -24.29
N ALA A 85 -20.71 9.50 -23.57
CA ALA A 85 -20.38 8.06 -23.62
C ALA A 85 -21.56 7.20 -23.16
N ARG A 86 -22.30 7.62 -22.13
CA ARG A 86 -23.54 6.97 -21.68
C ARG A 86 -24.61 6.97 -22.77
N GLN A 87 -24.81 8.11 -23.46
CA GLN A 87 -25.75 8.21 -24.59
C GLN A 87 -25.34 7.32 -25.76
N MET A 88 -24.04 7.16 -26.02
CA MET A 88 -23.56 6.22 -27.05
C MET A 88 -23.94 4.77 -26.71
N LEU A 89 -23.74 4.36 -25.45
CA LEU A 89 -24.11 2.98 -25.03
C LEU A 89 -25.61 2.77 -24.90
N ALA A 90 -26.39 3.81 -24.58
CA ALA A 90 -27.84 3.73 -24.60
C ALA A 90 -28.39 3.50 -26.03
N ALA A 91 -27.73 4.07 -27.04
CA ALA A 91 -28.10 3.88 -28.45
C ALA A 91 -27.55 2.56 -29.02
N GLN A 92 -26.35 2.19 -28.64
CA GLN A 92 -25.65 0.99 -29.11
C GLN A 92 -24.83 0.40 -27.94
N PRO A 93 -25.38 -0.61 -27.24
CA PRO A 93 -24.76 -1.15 -26.03
C PRO A 93 -23.33 -1.70 -26.19
N ASP A 94 -22.97 -2.17 -27.38
CA ASP A 94 -21.63 -2.71 -27.69
C ASP A 94 -20.72 -1.71 -28.43
N ASN A 95 -21.05 -0.42 -28.41
CA ASN A 95 -20.23 0.61 -29.04
C ASN A 95 -18.84 0.70 -28.39
N PRO A 96 -17.75 0.41 -29.14
CA PRO A 96 -16.41 0.32 -28.55
C PRO A 96 -15.91 1.67 -28.01
N VAL A 97 -16.28 2.78 -28.64
CA VAL A 97 -15.91 4.15 -28.21
C VAL A 97 -16.61 4.50 -26.90
N GLY A 98 -17.92 4.22 -26.83
CA GLY A 98 -18.70 4.41 -25.59
C GLY A 98 -18.20 3.57 -24.43
N LEU A 99 -17.90 2.29 -24.67
CA LEU A 99 -17.32 1.39 -23.67
C LEU A 99 -15.97 1.90 -23.17
N TYR A 100 -15.08 2.25 -24.08
CA TYR A 100 -13.76 2.78 -23.75
C TYR A 100 -13.85 4.04 -22.87
N TRP A 101 -14.64 5.03 -23.30
CA TRP A 101 -14.72 6.29 -22.56
C TRP A 101 -15.42 6.18 -21.22
N LEU A 102 -16.46 5.38 -21.07
CA LEU A 102 -17.04 5.13 -19.75
C LEU A 102 -16.04 4.46 -18.82
N THR A 103 -15.28 3.48 -19.32
CA THR A 103 -14.24 2.80 -18.56
C THR A 103 -13.15 3.77 -18.11
N VAL A 104 -12.70 4.69 -18.98
CA VAL A 104 -11.67 5.71 -18.64
C VAL A 104 -12.19 6.73 -17.64
N LEU A 105 -13.42 7.20 -17.84
CA LEU A 105 -13.93 8.39 -17.16
C LEU A 105 -14.61 8.11 -15.83
N ALA A 106 -15.15 6.91 -15.60
CA ALA A 106 -15.82 6.60 -14.35
C ALA A 106 -14.93 6.83 -13.11
N PRO A 107 -13.68 6.35 -13.06
CA PRO A 107 -12.78 6.61 -11.94
C PRO A 107 -12.36 8.08 -11.79
N GLN A 108 -12.61 8.91 -12.80
CA GLN A 108 -12.24 10.32 -12.81
C GLN A 108 -13.39 11.28 -12.46
N GLN A 109 -14.58 10.72 -12.20
CA GLN A 109 -15.72 11.54 -11.79
C GLN A 109 -15.57 12.00 -10.34
N THR A 110 -15.80 13.28 -10.10
CA THR A 110 -15.86 13.83 -8.76
C THR A 110 -17.12 13.29 -8.05
N ASN A 111 -16.98 12.80 -6.83
CA ASN A 111 -18.09 12.22 -6.05
C ASN A 111 -18.80 11.05 -6.76
N ALA A 112 -18.02 10.06 -7.19
CA ALA A 112 -18.56 8.86 -7.79
C ALA A 112 -19.62 8.21 -6.89
N ASN A 113 -20.87 8.22 -7.36
CA ASN A 113 -21.98 7.53 -6.71
C ASN A 113 -22.15 6.12 -7.28
N THR A 114 -23.05 5.34 -6.71
CA THR A 114 -23.34 3.97 -7.16
C THR A 114 -23.62 3.89 -8.66
N GLU A 115 -24.37 4.84 -9.23
CA GLU A 115 -24.70 4.85 -10.66
C GLU A 115 -23.45 4.99 -11.54
N ILE A 116 -22.51 5.85 -11.16
CA ILE A 116 -21.24 6.05 -11.87
C ILE A 116 -20.36 4.80 -11.75
N VAL A 117 -20.28 4.23 -10.54
CA VAL A 117 -19.52 2.99 -10.28
C VAL A 117 -20.07 1.84 -11.12
N ASP A 118 -21.38 1.65 -11.13
CA ASP A 118 -22.02 0.58 -11.90
C ASP A 118 -21.89 0.79 -13.41
N ALA A 119 -21.99 2.03 -13.89
CA ALA A 119 -21.81 2.34 -15.31
C ALA A 119 -20.35 2.05 -15.75
N GLY A 120 -19.36 2.45 -14.95
CA GLY A 120 -17.95 2.19 -15.21
C GLY A 120 -17.61 0.70 -15.20
N ASP A 121 -18.06 -0.01 -14.17
CA ASP A 121 -17.85 -1.44 -14.02
C ASP A 121 -18.47 -2.25 -15.17
N LYS A 122 -19.74 -2.00 -15.49
CA LYS A 122 -20.43 -2.65 -16.62
C LYS A 122 -19.70 -2.38 -17.94
N ALA A 123 -19.27 -1.14 -18.18
CA ALA A 123 -18.53 -0.80 -19.39
C ALA A 123 -17.17 -1.49 -19.44
N ALA A 124 -16.44 -1.55 -18.32
CA ALA A 124 -15.15 -2.21 -18.20
C ALA A 124 -15.27 -3.72 -18.45
N HIS A 125 -16.21 -4.37 -17.80
CA HIS A 125 -16.49 -5.81 -17.99
C HIS A 125 -16.84 -6.15 -19.44
N GLN A 126 -17.72 -5.35 -20.06
CA GLN A 126 -18.11 -5.55 -21.46
C GLN A 126 -16.97 -5.24 -22.43
N LEU A 127 -16.17 -4.22 -22.17
CA LEU A 127 -14.98 -3.88 -22.95
C LEU A 127 -13.96 -5.03 -22.91
N LEU A 128 -13.69 -5.58 -21.73
CA LEU A 128 -12.78 -6.72 -21.55
C LEU A 128 -13.28 -7.96 -22.29
N ALA A 129 -14.55 -8.31 -22.14
CA ALA A 129 -15.19 -9.45 -22.83
C ALA A 129 -15.16 -9.29 -24.35
N SER A 130 -15.20 -8.06 -24.87
CA SER A 130 -15.24 -7.75 -26.30
C SER A 130 -13.85 -7.50 -26.91
N THR A 131 -12.77 -7.53 -26.12
CA THR A 131 -11.43 -7.15 -26.59
C THR A 131 -10.98 -8.02 -27.78
N ASN A 132 -11.22 -9.33 -27.75
CA ASN A 132 -10.88 -10.21 -28.88
C ASN A 132 -11.67 -9.88 -30.15
N LYS A 133 -12.93 -9.45 -30.03
CA LYS A 133 -13.77 -9.00 -31.16
C LYS A 133 -13.24 -7.68 -31.74
N PHE A 134 -12.83 -6.74 -30.88
CA PHE A 134 -12.36 -5.43 -31.31
C PHE A 134 -10.93 -5.50 -31.91
N PHE A 135 -10.09 -6.37 -31.40
CA PHE A 135 -8.73 -6.58 -31.84
C PHE A 135 -8.55 -7.84 -32.70
N ALA A 136 -9.60 -8.24 -33.44
CA ALA A 136 -9.52 -9.36 -34.38
C ALA A 136 -8.50 -9.04 -35.52
N PRO A 137 -7.78 -10.04 -36.06
CA PRO A 137 -6.73 -9.81 -37.05
C PRO A 137 -7.19 -9.07 -38.31
N ASP A 138 -8.42 -9.28 -38.74
CA ASP A 138 -9.05 -8.60 -39.88
C ASP A 138 -9.34 -7.13 -39.65
N LYS A 139 -9.32 -6.69 -38.40
CA LYS A 139 -9.54 -5.29 -38.00
C LYS A 139 -8.24 -4.50 -37.79
N LYS A 140 -7.09 -5.18 -37.85
CA LYS A 140 -5.79 -4.52 -37.69
C LYS A 140 -5.53 -3.56 -38.87
N PRO A 141 -5.27 -2.25 -38.60
CA PRO A 141 -4.88 -1.33 -39.67
C PRO A 141 -3.60 -1.79 -40.38
N ALA A 142 -3.59 -1.66 -41.70
CA ALA A 142 -2.47 -2.15 -42.53
C ALA A 142 -1.12 -1.46 -42.20
N ASN A 143 -1.17 -0.23 -41.70
CA ASN A 143 0.00 0.56 -41.31
C ASN A 143 0.48 0.30 -39.88
N LEU A 144 -0.17 -0.59 -39.12
CA LEU A 144 0.20 -0.89 -37.75
C LEU A 144 0.95 -2.22 -37.67
N SER A 145 2.06 -2.26 -36.91
CA SER A 145 2.78 -3.51 -36.65
C SER A 145 1.94 -4.43 -35.77
N GLU A 146 2.18 -5.76 -35.87
CA GLU A 146 1.53 -6.73 -34.99
C GLU A 146 1.86 -6.47 -33.51
N ALA A 147 3.10 -6.11 -33.22
CA ALA A 147 3.54 -5.79 -31.85
C ALA A 147 2.78 -4.58 -31.26
N ASP A 148 2.59 -3.53 -32.06
CA ASP A 148 1.83 -2.35 -31.61
C ASP A 148 0.35 -2.66 -31.46
N TRP A 149 -0.21 -3.51 -32.34
CA TRP A 149 -1.58 -3.97 -32.24
C TRP A 149 -1.84 -4.75 -30.94
N GLN A 150 -0.97 -5.70 -30.62
CA GLN A 150 -1.04 -6.45 -29.37
C GLN A 150 -0.82 -5.54 -28.13
N LYS A 151 0.11 -4.57 -28.23
CA LYS A 151 0.31 -3.59 -27.18
C LYS A 151 -0.94 -2.75 -26.90
N GLN A 152 -1.64 -2.31 -27.94
CA GLN A 152 -2.91 -1.59 -27.80
C GLN A 152 -4.00 -2.45 -27.17
N LYS A 153 -4.13 -3.72 -27.60
CA LYS A 153 -5.03 -4.68 -27.00
C LYS A 153 -4.77 -4.82 -25.50
N THR A 154 -3.51 -5.06 -25.11
CA THR A 154 -3.10 -5.18 -23.70
C THR A 154 -3.41 -3.90 -22.93
N SER A 155 -3.21 -2.71 -23.52
CA SER A 155 -3.52 -1.45 -22.87
C SER A 155 -5.02 -1.29 -22.58
N VAL A 156 -5.89 -1.74 -23.48
CA VAL A 156 -7.34 -1.75 -23.28
C VAL A 156 -7.74 -2.75 -22.20
N GLU A 157 -7.14 -3.94 -22.18
CA GLU A 157 -7.38 -4.94 -21.13
C GLU A 157 -6.96 -4.44 -19.74
N VAL A 158 -5.79 -3.82 -19.63
CA VAL A 158 -5.30 -3.21 -18.38
C VAL A 158 -6.23 -2.11 -17.92
N LEU A 159 -6.69 -1.25 -18.85
CA LEU A 159 -7.63 -0.20 -18.54
C LEU A 159 -8.94 -0.75 -17.97
N ALA A 160 -9.51 -1.78 -18.60
CA ALA A 160 -10.74 -2.41 -18.15
C ALA A 160 -10.58 -3.04 -16.76
N GLN A 161 -9.56 -3.87 -16.56
CA GLN A 161 -9.26 -4.49 -15.27
C GLN A 161 -9.00 -3.47 -14.16
N ARG A 162 -8.30 -2.36 -14.47
CA ARG A 162 -8.10 -1.25 -13.53
C ARG A 162 -9.44 -0.68 -13.06
N THR A 163 -10.39 -0.49 -13.97
CA THR A 163 -11.70 0.08 -13.65
C THR A 163 -12.57 -0.90 -12.87
N GLU A 164 -12.51 -2.21 -13.17
CA GLU A 164 -13.13 -3.26 -12.35
C GLU A 164 -12.57 -3.24 -10.92
N GLY A 165 -11.25 -3.17 -10.76
CA GLY A 165 -10.59 -3.05 -9.45
C GLY A 165 -11.01 -1.78 -8.70
N TRP A 166 -11.12 -0.64 -9.39
CA TRP A 166 -11.66 0.59 -8.80
C TRP A 166 -13.12 0.44 -8.35
N ALA A 167 -13.97 -0.18 -9.18
CA ALA A 167 -15.38 -0.39 -8.85
C ALA A 167 -15.54 -1.32 -7.63
N ASN A 168 -14.75 -2.40 -7.57
CA ASN A 168 -14.70 -3.28 -6.40
C ASN A 168 -14.25 -2.52 -5.14
N TRP A 169 -13.24 -1.66 -5.24
CA TRP A 169 -12.82 -0.80 -4.13
C TRP A 169 -13.95 0.13 -3.67
N GLN A 170 -14.64 0.82 -4.60
CA GLN A 170 -15.76 1.73 -4.27
C GLN A 170 -16.92 1.01 -3.57
N ARG A 171 -17.13 -0.27 -3.85
CA ARG A 171 -18.15 -1.12 -3.21
C ARG A 171 -17.70 -1.74 -1.89
N GLY A 172 -16.45 -1.53 -1.46
CA GLY A 172 -15.88 -2.16 -0.27
C GLY A 172 -15.43 -3.62 -0.47
N ASN A 173 -15.38 -4.12 -1.69
CA ASN A 173 -14.91 -5.46 -2.04
C ASN A 173 -13.38 -5.48 -2.14
N PHE A 174 -12.68 -5.21 -1.04
CA PHE A 174 -11.23 -4.95 -1.03
C PHE A 174 -10.39 -6.14 -1.51
N ALA A 175 -10.81 -7.37 -1.26
CA ALA A 175 -10.10 -8.55 -1.75
C ALA A 175 -10.14 -8.60 -3.29
N ALA A 176 -11.33 -8.51 -3.89
CA ALA A 176 -11.48 -8.49 -5.34
C ALA A 176 -10.74 -7.28 -5.96
N ALA A 177 -10.84 -6.10 -5.35
CA ALA A 177 -10.13 -4.91 -5.80
C ALA A 177 -8.60 -5.13 -5.84
N SER A 178 -8.03 -5.75 -4.80
CA SER A 178 -6.59 -6.03 -4.76
C SER A 178 -6.17 -7.07 -5.80
N ASP A 179 -7.01 -8.06 -6.09
CA ASP A 179 -6.75 -9.07 -7.11
C ASP A 179 -6.76 -8.47 -8.51
N ASP A 180 -7.78 -7.68 -8.85
CA ASP A 180 -7.92 -6.99 -10.15
C ASP A 180 -6.75 -6.01 -10.38
N LEU A 181 -6.45 -5.16 -9.40
CA LEU A 181 -5.35 -4.19 -9.47
C LEU A 181 -3.98 -4.89 -9.55
N SER A 182 -3.81 -6.01 -8.85
CA SER A 182 -2.58 -6.82 -8.97
C SER A 182 -2.45 -7.46 -10.34
N ALA A 183 -3.55 -7.92 -10.94
CA ALA A 183 -3.56 -8.43 -12.31
C ALA A 183 -3.18 -7.33 -13.33
N CYS A 184 -3.65 -6.09 -13.13
CA CYS A 184 -3.20 -4.93 -13.90
C CYS A 184 -1.70 -4.71 -13.78
N LEU A 185 -1.17 -4.70 -12.56
CA LEU A 185 0.23 -4.42 -12.30
C LEU A 185 1.16 -5.51 -12.86
N LYS A 186 0.69 -6.76 -12.98
CA LYS A 186 1.41 -7.85 -13.67
C LYS A 186 1.57 -7.59 -15.16
N LYS A 187 0.58 -6.96 -15.81
CA LYS A 187 0.60 -6.63 -17.24
C LYS A 187 1.30 -5.30 -17.52
N ASP A 188 1.12 -4.32 -16.64
CA ASP A 188 1.73 -2.98 -16.72
C ASP A 188 2.42 -2.63 -15.41
N SER A 189 3.59 -3.21 -15.21
CA SER A 189 4.37 -3.06 -13.99
C SER A 189 4.83 -1.62 -13.72
N GLY A 190 4.83 -0.76 -14.72
CA GLY A 190 5.21 0.65 -14.60
C GLY A 190 4.08 1.60 -14.20
N ASN A 191 2.89 1.11 -13.87
CA ASN A 191 1.70 1.93 -13.61
C ASN A 191 1.67 2.44 -12.16
N ALA A 192 2.00 3.71 -11.98
CA ALA A 192 2.01 4.33 -10.65
C ALA A 192 0.60 4.55 -10.08
N GLU A 193 -0.42 4.79 -10.93
CA GLU A 193 -1.80 4.96 -10.48
C GLU A 193 -2.36 3.66 -9.88
N VAL A 194 -2.15 2.54 -10.56
CA VAL A 194 -2.54 1.21 -10.04
C VAL A 194 -1.79 0.90 -8.75
N SER A 195 -0.50 1.23 -8.66
CA SER A 195 0.26 1.08 -7.43
C SER A 195 -0.32 1.93 -6.30
N SER A 196 -0.72 3.19 -6.56
CA SER A 196 -1.33 4.03 -5.53
C SER A 196 -2.66 3.47 -5.02
N TRP A 197 -3.50 2.96 -5.90
CA TRP A 197 -4.79 2.35 -5.53
C TRP A 197 -4.60 1.06 -4.73
N LEU A 198 -3.65 0.20 -5.11
CA LEU A 198 -3.27 -0.96 -4.31
C LEU A 198 -2.82 -0.55 -2.90
N GLY A 199 -1.99 0.49 -2.80
CA GLY A 199 -1.55 1.00 -1.52
C GLY A 199 -2.71 1.48 -0.64
N ILE A 200 -3.68 2.18 -1.22
CA ILE A 200 -4.88 2.63 -0.51
C ILE A 200 -5.74 1.44 -0.08
N VAL A 201 -6.01 0.49 -1.00
CA VAL A 201 -6.83 -0.70 -0.71
C VAL A 201 -6.22 -1.54 0.41
N TYR A 202 -4.90 -1.79 0.38
CA TYR A 202 -4.22 -2.51 1.45
C TYR A 202 -4.16 -1.72 2.76
N GLY A 203 -4.10 -0.39 2.70
CA GLY A 203 -4.11 0.48 3.88
C GLY A 203 -5.39 0.43 4.71
N LEU A 204 -6.49 -0.08 4.11
CA LEU A 204 -7.76 -0.30 4.81
C LEU A 204 -7.75 -1.58 5.68
N ASP A 205 -6.77 -2.46 5.49
CA ASP A 205 -6.57 -3.66 6.31
C ASP A 205 -5.35 -3.46 7.24
N THR A 206 -5.60 -3.45 8.55
CA THR A 206 -4.55 -3.26 9.56
C THR A 206 -3.45 -4.33 9.52
N ASN A 207 -3.74 -5.51 8.97
CA ASN A 207 -2.76 -6.59 8.84
C ASN A 207 -1.90 -6.48 7.57
N LYS A 208 -2.22 -5.54 6.67
CA LYS A 208 -1.56 -5.37 5.37
C LYS A 208 -0.82 -4.04 5.24
N GLN A 209 -0.47 -3.41 6.36
CA GLN A 209 0.19 -2.09 6.36
C GLN A 209 1.54 -2.10 5.63
N ALA A 210 2.32 -3.17 5.74
CA ALA A 210 3.59 -3.29 5.02
C ALA A 210 3.37 -3.28 3.49
N GLN A 211 2.34 -3.98 2.99
CA GLN A 211 1.96 -3.97 1.58
C GLN A 211 1.47 -2.59 1.15
N ALA A 212 0.64 -1.93 1.98
CA ALA A 212 0.19 -0.56 1.73
C ALA A 212 1.38 0.39 1.53
N ILE A 213 2.33 0.36 2.44
CA ILE A 213 3.56 1.17 2.39
C ILE A 213 4.36 0.85 1.12
N TRP A 214 4.52 -0.43 0.76
CA TRP A 214 5.20 -0.84 -0.46
C TRP A 214 4.62 -0.16 -1.69
N TYR A 215 3.30 -0.31 -1.90
CA TYR A 215 2.66 0.18 -3.11
C TYR A 215 2.54 1.71 -3.14
N LEU A 216 2.34 2.37 -2.00
CA LEU A 216 2.40 3.83 -1.91
C LEU A 216 3.81 4.35 -2.23
N ALA A 217 4.86 3.72 -1.68
CA ALA A 217 6.24 4.08 -1.98
C ALA A 217 6.56 3.92 -3.47
N ARG A 218 6.11 2.81 -4.08
CA ARG A 218 6.26 2.60 -5.51
C ARG A 218 5.57 3.68 -6.33
N ALA A 219 4.35 4.06 -5.96
CA ALA A 219 3.56 5.08 -6.68
C ALA A 219 4.23 6.46 -6.69
N THR A 220 5.11 6.75 -5.73
CA THR A 220 5.85 8.02 -5.69
C THR A 220 7.06 8.06 -6.64
N ASN A 221 7.42 6.94 -7.28
CA ASN A 221 8.56 6.88 -8.18
C ASN A 221 8.25 7.58 -9.51
N LYS A 222 9.01 8.65 -9.82
CA LYS A 222 8.88 9.44 -11.04
C LYS A 222 9.44 8.74 -12.30
N ASP A 223 10.27 7.71 -12.11
CA ASP A 223 10.99 7.03 -13.18
C ASP A 223 10.23 5.78 -13.69
N LEU A 224 9.03 5.54 -13.18
CA LEU A 224 8.14 4.51 -13.72
C LEU A 224 7.68 4.87 -15.15
N ALA A 225 7.35 3.86 -15.94
CA ALA A 225 6.90 4.05 -17.33
C ALA A 225 5.64 4.96 -17.42
N THR A 226 4.75 4.85 -16.44
CA THR A 226 3.55 5.69 -16.31
C THR A 226 3.50 6.31 -14.91
N PRO A 227 4.30 7.37 -14.65
CA PRO A 227 4.35 8.01 -13.34
C PRO A 227 3.09 8.83 -13.06
N LEU A 228 2.79 9.06 -11.80
CA LEU A 228 1.76 10.01 -11.38
C LEU A 228 2.15 11.44 -11.78
N PRO A 229 1.17 12.29 -12.13
CA PRO A 229 1.37 13.73 -12.21
C PRO A 229 1.95 14.29 -10.91
N ASP A 230 2.74 15.37 -10.99
CA ASP A 230 3.48 15.90 -9.84
C ASP A 230 2.61 16.21 -8.63
N GLU A 231 1.41 16.76 -8.85
CA GLU A 231 0.48 17.07 -7.76
C GLU A 231 -0.02 15.80 -7.07
N GLN A 232 -0.47 14.81 -7.84
CA GLN A 232 -0.94 13.53 -7.29
C GLN A 232 0.20 12.78 -6.60
N ARG A 233 1.42 12.84 -7.16
CA ARG A 233 2.60 12.23 -6.55
C ARG A 233 2.92 12.84 -5.20
N ARG A 234 2.80 14.18 -5.04
CA ARG A 234 2.97 14.85 -3.73
C ARG A 234 1.92 14.40 -2.73
N GLN A 235 0.65 14.29 -3.14
CA GLN A 235 -0.44 13.81 -2.29
C GLN A 235 -0.20 12.36 -1.81
N VAL A 236 0.18 11.47 -2.73
CA VAL A 236 0.52 10.08 -2.40
C VAL A 236 1.74 10.00 -1.49
N ASN A 237 2.75 10.87 -1.69
CA ASN A 237 3.91 10.92 -0.81
C ASN A 237 3.53 11.35 0.62
N GLY A 238 2.68 12.34 0.78
CA GLY A 238 2.16 12.74 2.11
C GLY A 238 1.39 11.61 2.79
N MET A 239 0.58 10.89 2.02
CA MET A 239 -0.12 9.69 2.52
C MET A 239 0.87 8.59 2.95
N LEU A 240 1.88 8.29 2.11
CA LEU A 240 2.93 7.34 2.42
C LEU A 240 3.63 7.65 3.74
N GLU A 241 4.09 8.89 3.91
CA GLU A 241 4.78 9.32 5.11
C GLU A 241 3.89 9.21 6.36
N THR A 242 2.62 9.59 6.24
CA THR A 242 1.64 9.46 7.33
C THR A 242 1.43 7.99 7.72
N VAL A 243 1.18 7.10 6.75
CA VAL A 243 0.98 5.67 7.00
C VAL A 243 2.25 5.04 7.57
N TYR A 244 3.41 5.39 7.02
CA TYR A 244 4.68 4.85 7.48
C TYR A 244 4.99 5.25 8.93
N VAL A 245 4.87 6.54 9.27
CA VAL A 245 5.10 7.01 10.64
C VAL A 245 4.09 6.41 11.62
N SER A 246 2.83 6.29 11.22
CA SER A 246 1.81 5.64 12.07
C SER A 246 2.15 4.18 12.36
N TYR A 247 2.71 3.46 11.40
CA TYR A 247 3.04 2.04 11.52
C TYR A 247 4.40 1.79 12.17
N HIS A 248 5.45 2.50 11.72
CA HIS A 248 6.85 2.30 12.12
C HIS A 248 7.31 3.20 13.26
N GLY A 249 6.62 4.32 13.49
CA GLY A 249 6.94 5.28 14.54
C GLY A 249 7.91 6.39 14.14
N SER A 250 8.54 6.33 12.97
CA SER A 250 9.45 7.37 12.44
C SER A 250 9.59 7.23 10.92
N LEU A 251 10.27 8.20 10.28
CA LEU A 251 10.60 8.11 8.83
C LEU A 251 11.87 7.29 8.56
N GLU A 252 12.52 6.77 9.58
CA GLU A 252 13.74 5.96 9.44
C GLU A 252 13.47 4.73 8.57
N GLY A 253 14.35 4.45 7.60
CA GLY A 253 14.21 3.31 6.68
C GLY A 253 13.29 3.54 5.46
N LEU A 254 12.48 4.59 5.42
CA LEU A 254 11.54 4.82 4.31
C LEU A 254 12.26 4.99 2.96
N ASP A 255 13.42 5.64 2.93
CA ASP A 255 14.18 5.82 1.68
C ASP A 255 14.75 4.50 1.14
N GLN A 256 15.02 3.53 2.01
CA GLN A 256 15.42 2.19 1.58
C GLN A 256 14.26 1.48 0.90
N ILE A 257 13.04 1.62 1.43
CA ILE A 257 11.83 1.06 0.82
C ILE A 257 11.58 1.71 -0.56
N ARG A 258 11.71 3.04 -0.68
CA ARG A 258 11.61 3.74 -1.97
C ARG A 258 12.59 3.17 -3.01
N LYS A 259 13.83 2.88 -2.61
CA LYS A 259 14.84 2.26 -3.50
C LYS A 259 14.45 0.84 -3.91
N LEU A 260 13.98 0.02 -2.96
CA LEU A 260 13.54 -1.35 -3.25
C LEU A 260 12.37 -1.39 -4.22
N THR A 261 11.39 -0.50 -4.04
CA THR A 261 10.19 -0.41 -4.88
C THR A 261 10.46 0.12 -6.28
N ALA A 262 11.61 0.78 -6.52
CA ALA A 262 11.97 1.28 -7.84
C ALA A 262 12.14 0.13 -8.85
N SER A 263 12.74 -0.99 -8.45
CA SER A 263 13.05 -2.12 -9.31
C SER A 263 11.99 -3.23 -9.27
N ASN A 264 11.14 -3.27 -8.23
CA ASN A 264 10.21 -4.38 -8.01
C ASN A 264 8.76 -3.88 -7.98
N ALA A 265 7.91 -4.48 -8.82
CA ALA A 265 6.49 -4.14 -8.85
C ALA A 265 5.73 -4.69 -7.64
N PHE A 266 6.16 -5.82 -7.11
CA PHE A 266 5.55 -6.51 -5.99
C PHE A 266 6.54 -6.65 -4.83
N PRO A 267 6.06 -6.66 -3.57
CA PRO A 267 6.94 -6.93 -2.43
C PRO A 267 7.50 -8.35 -2.51
N PRO A 268 8.78 -8.56 -2.18
CA PRO A 268 9.33 -9.89 -1.94
C PRO A 268 8.55 -10.63 -0.85
N ALA A 269 8.62 -11.97 -0.86
CA ALA A 269 7.87 -12.79 0.10
C ALA A 269 8.27 -12.50 1.56
N GLU A 270 9.56 -12.19 1.77
CA GLU A 270 10.14 -11.86 3.09
C GLU A 270 10.02 -10.37 3.46
N PHE A 271 9.39 -9.56 2.64
CA PHE A 271 9.26 -8.13 2.90
C PHE A 271 8.40 -7.87 4.14
N ALA A 272 9.01 -7.28 5.14
CA ALA A 272 8.37 -6.87 6.38
C ALA A 272 8.87 -5.50 6.81
N ILE A 273 8.07 -4.81 7.57
CA ILE A 273 8.40 -3.55 8.22
C ILE A 273 8.10 -3.74 9.70
N ASP A 274 9.07 -3.44 10.55
CA ASP A 274 8.86 -3.50 11.99
C ASP A 274 7.84 -2.43 12.44
N PRO A 275 6.80 -2.82 13.20
CA PRO A 275 5.88 -1.85 13.78
C PRO A 275 6.55 -1.01 14.88
N ALA A 276 5.98 0.13 15.18
CA ALA A 276 6.50 1.08 16.19
C ALA A 276 6.74 0.43 17.57
N THR A 277 5.94 -0.55 17.95
CA THR A 277 6.12 -1.30 19.19
C THR A 277 7.46 -2.04 19.21
N VAL A 278 7.85 -2.69 18.11
CA VAL A 278 9.13 -3.41 17.99
C VAL A 278 10.29 -2.42 17.93
N VAL A 279 10.16 -1.36 17.13
CA VAL A 279 11.20 -0.31 17.00
C VAL A 279 11.46 0.36 18.35
N ASN A 280 10.42 0.75 19.06
CA ASN A 280 10.54 1.39 20.37
C ASN A 280 11.11 0.45 21.43
N ALA A 281 10.72 -0.84 21.41
CA ALA A 281 11.28 -1.84 22.31
C ALA A 281 12.80 -2.00 22.09
N ARG A 282 13.25 -2.11 20.82
CA ARG A 282 14.69 -2.17 20.50
C ARG A 282 15.45 -0.91 20.91
N ARG A 283 14.85 0.26 20.72
CA ARG A 283 15.45 1.54 21.13
C ARG A 283 15.59 1.63 22.65
N ALA A 284 14.53 1.28 23.37
CA ALA A 284 14.57 1.23 24.84
C ALA A 284 15.60 0.22 25.36
N GLU A 285 15.73 -0.94 24.74
CA GLU A 285 16.74 -1.95 25.06
C GLU A 285 18.17 -1.44 24.79
N ALA A 286 18.38 -0.78 23.65
CA ALA A 286 19.67 -0.16 23.31
C ALA A 286 20.04 0.96 24.30
N GLU A 287 19.11 1.83 24.65
CA GLU A 287 19.30 2.89 25.65
C GLU A 287 19.58 2.31 27.04
N LEU A 288 18.83 1.28 27.47
CA LEU A 288 19.06 0.59 28.72
C LEU A 288 20.44 -0.06 28.77
N SER A 289 20.89 -0.66 27.66
CA SER A 289 22.23 -1.26 27.58
C SER A 289 23.36 -0.23 27.75
N GLN A 290 23.14 1.04 27.39
CA GLN A 290 24.08 2.12 27.57
C GLN A 290 24.00 2.73 28.99
N THR A 291 22.81 2.91 29.51
CA THR A 291 22.56 3.61 30.78
C THR A 291 22.63 2.70 32.01
N ASN A 292 22.20 1.42 31.85
CA ASN A 292 22.25 0.44 32.92
C ASN A 292 22.52 -0.99 32.34
N PRO A 293 23.77 -1.28 31.98
CA PRO A 293 24.16 -2.53 31.32
C PRO A 293 23.89 -3.77 32.20
N GLU A 294 23.93 -3.67 33.52
CA GLU A 294 23.64 -4.77 34.45
C GLU A 294 22.15 -5.16 34.39
N LEU A 295 21.27 -4.16 34.42
CA LEU A 295 19.82 -4.40 34.28
C LEU A 295 19.46 -4.91 32.88
N ALA A 296 20.09 -4.41 31.84
CA ALA A 296 19.91 -4.88 30.48
C ALA A 296 20.30 -6.36 30.35
N ALA A 297 21.46 -6.75 30.88
CA ALA A 297 21.91 -8.14 30.89
C ALA A 297 20.94 -9.06 31.66
N TRP A 298 20.46 -8.59 32.80
CA TRP A 298 19.45 -9.32 33.57
C TRP A 298 18.15 -9.54 32.79
N LEU A 299 17.57 -8.49 32.21
CA LEU A 299 16.32 -8.58 31.47
C LEU A 299 16.45 -9.48 30.23
N ALA A 300 17.60 -9.44 29.55
CA ALA A 300 17.88 -10.34 28.43
C ALA A 300 17.92 -11.80 28.87
N MET A 301 18.63 -12.09 29.98
CA MET A 301 18.73 -13.42 30.56
C MET A 301 17.36 -13.94 31.05
N ARG A 302 16.60 -13.12 31.75
CA ARG A 302 15.27 -13.45 32.26
C ARG A 302 14.33 -13.82 31.10
N ARG A 303 14.32 -13.02 30.02
CA ARG A 303 13.50 -13.31 28.81
C ARG A 303 13.81 -14.69 28.23
N GLN A 304 15.09 -15.05 28.14
CA GLN A 304 15.49 -16.37 27.65
C GLN A 304 15.09 -17.49 28.59
N LEU A 305 15.13 -17.30 29.92
CA LEU A 305 14.70 -18.26 30.92
C LEU A 305 13.17 -18.47 30.89
N GLU A 306 12.39 -17.41 30.66
CA GLU A 306 10.93 -17.46 30.57
C GLU A 306 10.46 -18.06 29.24
N ASP A 307 11.28 -18.07 28.18
CA ASP A 307 10.97 -18.66 26.88
C ASP A 307 10.72 -20.17 26.94
N ALA A 308 10.10 -20.75 25.92
CA ALA A 308 9.85 -22.18 25.79
C ALA A 308 11.13 -23.03 25.92
N ASN A 309 12.27 -22.52 25.45
CA ASN A 309 13.57 -23.17 25.54
C ASN A 309 14.36 -22.85 26.83
N GLY A 310 13.76 -22.17 27.78
CA GLY A 310 14.45 -21.68 28.99
C GLY A 310 15.21 -22.74 29.80
N GLU A 311 14.66 -23.94 29.90
CA GLU A 311 15.34 -25.10 30.57
C GLU A 311 16.63 -25.45 29.83
N LYS A 312 16.59 -25.51 28.51
CA LYS A 312 17.76 -25.84 27.70
C LYS A 312 18.81 -24.73 27.83
N TYR A 313 18.38 -23.46 27.73
CA TYR A 313 19.25 -22.31 27.91
C TYR A 313 19.91 -22.30 29.27
N PHE A 314 19.15 -22.55 30.36
CA PHE A 314 19.71 -22.65 31.72
C PHE A 314 20.78 -23.73 31.81
N ALA A 315 20.47 -24.95 31.37
CA ALA A 315 21.40 -26.09 31.45
C ALA A 315 22.68 -25.89 30.62
N SER A 316 22.56 -25.25 29.42
CA SER A 316 23.73 -25.05 28.52
C SER A 316 24.56 -23.84 28.88
N ASP A 317 23.95 -22.75 29.37
CA ASP A 317 24.62 -21.45 29.41
C ASP A 317 24.75 -20.84 30.80
N LEU A 318 23.96 -21.26 31.78
CA LEU A 318 23.94 -20.63 33.08
C LEU A 318 24.29 -21.61 34.26
N GLN A 319 23.90 -22.86 34.16
CA GLN A 319 24.08 -23.84 35.27
C GLN A 319 25.55 -24.06 35.55
N GLY A 320 25.95 -23.76 36.81
CA GLY A 320 27.33 -23.88 37.25
C GLY A 320 28.31 -22.91 36.60
N LYS A 321 27.84 -21.99 35.75
CA LYS A 321 28.70 -21.02 35.06
C LYS A 321 28.59 -19.63 35.69
N PRO A 322 29.67 -18.82 35.58
CA PRO A 322 29.66 -17.44 36.09
C PRO A 322 28.65 -16.59 35.34
N LEU A 323 27.75 -15.97 36.06
CA LEU A 323 26.83 -14.96 35.56
C LEU A 323 27.54 -13.61 35.49
N PRO A 324 27.02 -12.68 34.67
CA PRO A 324 27.53 -11.31 34.67
C PRO A 324 27.38 -10.66 36.04
N GLN A 325 28.18 -9.61 36.32
CA GLN A 325 27.97 -8.79 37.50
C GLN A 325 26.57 -8.12 37.41
N LEU A 326 25.82 -8.22 38.52
CA LEU A 326 24.47 -7.69 38.61
C LEU A 326 24.32 -6.84 39.85
N SER A 327 23.37 -5.92 39.87
CA SER A 327 23.02 -5.10 41.02
C SER A 327 21.51 -5.17 41.28
N GLY A 328 21.11 -5.37 42.53
CA GLY A 328 19.72 -5.44 42.94
C GLY A 328 19.45 -4.89 44.32
N VAL A 329 18.19 -4.66 44.62
CA VAL A 329 17.76 -4.16 45.94
C VAL A 329 17.39 -5.39 46.83
N VAL A 330 17.94 -5.43 48.01
CA VAL A 330 17.69 -6.50 48.97
C VAL A 330 16.25 -6.42 49.44
N LEU A 331 15.54 -7.57 49.33
CA LEU A 331 14.20 -7.78 49.90
C LEU A 331 14.30 -8.46 51.23
N HIS A 332 15.09 -9.54 51.31
CA HIS A 332 15.26 -10.35 52.53
C HIS A 332 16.70 -10.82 52.63
N ALA A 333 17.17 -11.01 53.88
CA ALA A 333 18.47 -11.59 54.20
C ALA A 333 18.34 -12.56 55.37
N VAL A 334 18.82 -13.78 55.21
CA VAL A 334 18.64 -14.86 56.21
C VAL A 334 19.97 -15.54 56.48
N PRO A 335 20.39 -15.67 57.78
CA PRO A 335 19.85 -14.96 58.94
C PRO A 335 20.19 -13.46 58.92
N PRO A 336 19.43 -12.57 59.60
CA PRO A 336 19.58 -11.11 59.45
C PRO A 336 20.96 -10.50 59.78
N ARG A 337 21.69 -11.08 60.71
CA ARG A 337 22.97 -10.57 61.16
C ARG A 337 24.19 -11.10 60.37
N ALA A 338 24.11 -12.30 59.88
CA ALA A 338 25.17 -12.97 59.14
C ALA A 338 24.54 -13.75 57.97
N PRO A 339 24.06 -13.06 56.95
CA PRO A 339 23.30 -13.68 55.88
C PRO A 339 24.07 -14.80 55.17
N LYS A 340 23.39 -15.91 54.96
CA LYS A 340 23.79 -16.98 54.04
C LYS A 340 22.97 -17.01 52.78
N GLU A 341 21.78 -16.39 52.84
CA GLU A 341 20.89 -16.25 51.71
C GLU A 341 20.34 -14.83 51.65
N ILE A 342 20.35 -14.26 50.45
CA ILE A 342 19.86 -12.90 50.19
C ILE A 342 18.94 -12.96 49.01
N THR A 343 17.71 -12.48 49.15
CA THR A 343 16.76 -12.32 48.08
C THR A 343 16.74 -10.88 47.60
N VAL A 344 16.87 -10.68 46.32
CA VAL A 344 16.93 -9.35 45.70
C VAL A 344 15.87 -9.16 44.60
N SER A 345 15.44 -7.94 44.44
CA SER A 345 14.74 -7.47 43.24
C SER A 345 15.73 -6.75 42.33
N MET A 346 15.67 -7.05 41.05
CA MET A 346 16.48 -6.41 40.02
C MET A 346 15.80 -5.15 39.44
N THR A 347 14.49 -5.09 39.59
CA THR A 347 13.67 -3.92 39.29
C THR A 347 13.19 -3.36 40.63
N GLU A 348 12.81 -2.10 40.71
CA GLU A 348 12.33 -1.47 41.97
C GLU A 348 10.99 -2.07 42.50
N ALA A 349 10.59 -3.20 41.95
CA ALA A 349 9.40 -3.93 42.38
C ALA A 349 9.65 -4.73 43.64
N THR A 350 8.60 -5.00 44.41
CA THR A 350 8.64 -5.80 45.67
C THR A 350 8.71 -7.30 45.43
N LEU A 351 8.85 -7.76 44.20
CA LEU A 351 8.88 -9.18 43.87
C LEU A 351 10.32 -9.69 43.80
N PRO A 352 10.58 -10.90 44.35
CA PRO A 352 11.89 -11.53 44.28
C PRO A 352 12.22 -11.92 42.83
N ASP A 353 13.41 -11.52 42.38
CA ASP A 353 13.94 -11.92 41.07
C ASP A 353 15.07 -12.93 41.19
N ILE A 354 15.98 -12.72 42.18
CA ILE A 354 17.14 -13.57 42.40
C ILE A 354 17.28 -13.91 43.86
N THR A 355 17.58 -15.19 44.15
CA THR A 355 18.02 -15.67 45.48
C THR A 355 19.50 -16.01 45.40
N ILE A 356 20.34 -15.31 46.21
CA ILE A 356 21.76 -15.50 46.27
C ILE A 356 22.10 -16.37 47.48
N LYS A 357 22.66 -17.56 47.28
CA LYS A 357 23.25 -18.42 48.33
C LYS A 357 24.73 -18.10 48.45
N LEU A 358 25.12 -17.69 49.64
CA LEU A 358 26.53 -17.35 49.91
C LEU A 358 27.31 -18.60 50.37
N THR A 359 28.46 -18.87 49.74
CA THR A 359 29.37 -19.93 50.14
C THR A 359 29.99 -19.64 51.54
N VAL A 360 30.25 -18.32 51.81
CA VAL A 360 30.70 -17.84 53.11
C VAL A 360 29.68 -16.84 53.65
N PRO A 361 29.20 -17.01 54.92
CA PRO A 361 28.26 -16.04 55.49
C PRO A 361 28.90 -14.64 55.57
N MET A 362 28.08 -13.61 55.36
CA MET A 362 28.57 -12.23 55.55
C MET A 362 28.91 -11.96 57.02
N THR A 363 29.88 -11.11 57.24
CA THR A 363 30.26 -10.65 58.59
C THR A 363 29.41 -9.50 59.13
N SER A 364 28.62 -8.88 58.26
CA SER A 364 27.77 -7.72 58.58
C SER A 364 26.33 -7.95 58.13
N ALA A 365 25.39 -7.33 58.83
CA ALA A 365 23.96 -7.35 58.45
C ALA A 365 23.72 -6.56 57.15
N VAL A 366 22.84 -7.08 56.32
CA VAL A 366 22.31 -6.40 55.16
C VAL A 366 20.80 -6.25 55.32
N HIS A 367 20.32 -5.02 55.20
CA HIS A 367 18.90 -4.68 55.45
C HIS A 367 18.12 -4.59 54.17
N PRO A 368 16.79 -4.88 54.21
CA PRO A 368 15.89 -4.60 53.09
C PRO A 368 16.01 -3.14 52.62
N GLY A 369 15.93 -2.93 51.30
CA GLY A 369 16.08 -1.61 50.64
C GLY A 369 17.51 -1.21 50.29
N VAL A 370 18.52 -1.96 50.80
CA VAL A 370 19.95 -1.69 50.46
C VAL A 370 20.22 -2.25 49.06
N LYS A 371 20.92 -1.45 48.24
CA LYS A 371 21.41 -1.91 46.93
C LYS A 371 22.73 -2.65 47.07
N ILE A 372 22.79 -3.83 46.51
CA ILE A 372 24.01 -4.66 46.52
C ILE A 372 24.41 -5.00 45.09
N SER A 373 25.68 -5.16 44.85
CA SER A 373 26.29 -5.73 43.65
C SER A 373 26.81 -7.13 43.96
N PHE A 374 26.62 -8.06 43.04
CA PHE A 374 26.96 -9.45 43.21
C PHE A 374 27.30 -10.14 41.89
N GLN A 375 28.11 -11.17 41.97
CA GLN A 375 28.44 -12.06 40.86
C GLN A 375 28.51 -13.50 41.45
N GLY A 376 28.08 -14.48 40.66
CA GLY A 376 28.10 -15.87 41.10
C GLY A 376 27.68 -16.80 39.95
N ASN A 377 27.49 -18.09 40.30
CA ASN A 377 27.14 -19.14 39.34
C ASN A 377 25.66 -19.52 39.46
N GLY A 378 25.03 -19.78 38.33
CA GLY A 378 23.64 -20.25 38.29
C GLY A 378 23.48 -21.60 38.96
N ASP A 379 22.54 -21.75 39.92
CA ASP A 379 22.25 -22.97 40.65
C ASP A 379 20.96 -23.64 40.15
N SER A 380 19.86 -22.90 40.12
CA SER A 380 18.55 -23.38 39.66
C SER A 380 17.65 -22.17 39.27
N PHE A 381 16.53 -22.44 38.63
CA PHE A 381 15.50 -21.43 38.44
C PHE A 381 14.09 -22.01 38.42
N THR A 382 13.09 -21.17 38.65
CA THR A 382 11.67 -21.50 38.53
C THR A 382 11.00 -20.47 37.63
N LYS A 383 10.00 -20.89 36.83
CA LYS A 383 9.26 -19.98 35.93
C LYS A 383 8.08 -19.29 36.59
N ASN A 384 7.44 -19.99 37.55
CA ASN A 384 6.22 -19.48 38.15
C ASN A 384 6.08 -19.88 39.67
N PRO A 385 6.26 -18.94 40.60
CA PRO A 385 6.77 -17.60 40.37
C PRO A 385 8.20 -17.64 39.83
N PHE A 386 8.58 -16.63 39.04
CA PHE A 386 9.94 -16.57 38.51
C PHE A 386 10.94 -16.29 39.65
N THR A 387 11.99 -17.10 39.73
CA THR A 387 13.13 -16.83 40.61
C THR A 387 14.36 -17.56 40.07
N LEU A 388 15.47 -16.85 39.93
CA LEU A 388 16.79 -17.41 39.64
C LEU A 388 17.52 -17.62 40.98
N VAL A 389 18.01 -18.82 41.22
CA VAL A 389 18.90 -19.13 42.37
C VAL A 389 20.34 -19.14 41.85
N MET A 390 21.22 -18.47 42.57
CA MET A 390 22.66 -18.45 42.27
C MET A 390 23.50 -18.64 43.51
N THR A 391 24.73 -19.13 43.32
CA THR A 391 25.71 -19.30 44.39
C THR A 391 26.80 -18.23 44.17
N ALA A 392 27.14 -17.45 45.23
CA ALA A 392 28.16 -16.41 45.19
C ALA A 392 29.09 -16.49 46.42
N ASP A 393 30.34 -16.08 46.27
CA ASP A 393 31.29 -16.05 47.35
C ASP A 393 31.13 -14.81 48.26
N SER A 394 30.72 -13.72 47.69
CA SER A 394 30.47 -12.45 48.36
C SER A 394 29.53 -11.55 47.66
N VAL A 395 28.97 -10.58 48.34
CA VAL A 395 28.21 -9.44 47.77
C VAL A 395 28.81 -8.13 48.32
N GLN A 396 28.65 -7.07 47.53
CA GLN A 396 29.16 -5.71 47.89
C GLN A 396 27.95 -4.76 48.05
N VAL A 397 27.94 -4.00 49.14
CA VAL A 397 26.96 -2.92 49.33
C VAL A 397 27.38 -1.72 48.50
N VAL A 398 26.49 -1.31 47.58
CA VAL A 398 26.76 -0.22 46.64
C VAL A 398 26.28 1.13 47.17
N SER A 399 25.12 1.15 47.83
CA SER A 399 24.58 2.35 48.47
C SER A 399 23.62 1.97 49.59
N LYS A 400 23.52 2.87 50.55
CA LYS A 400 22.44 2.83 51.56
C LYS A 400 21.18 3.47 50.97
#